data_1f8d99caae9df832568b4c4e5cfa15ac
#
_entry.id   1f8d99caae9df832568b4c4e5cfa15ac
#
_cell.length_a   1.000
_cell.length_b   1.000
_cell.length_c   1.000
_cell.angle_alpha   90.00
_cell.angle_beta   90.00
_cell.angle_gamma   90.00
#
_symmetry.space_group_name_H-M   'P 1'
#
loop_
_entity.id
_entity.type
_entity.pdbx_description
1 polymer ?
#
loop_
_entity_poly.entity_id
_entity_poly.type
_entity_poly.pdbx_seq_one_letter_code
_entity_poly.pdbx_strand_id
1 'polypeptide(L)'
;SKLLKKNLGFQGLVFTDALAMQGVSRNYPSGELEIRAFKAGVDVFLQPKDFVAAYNGIIAARDSGYISQKEIDIRCKKILLAKKQLGLDNFQPVSTENLYQDLNNDYAQNLQSQIVENSITLIKNRDNLLPLKDLSSKRIAAVSISKTAEETEFEISLRRFTNLDVFTIEKEAEPVSFTTLSDTLKTYDLVIIGFHNCNAYPPRFGFTANSINFAETLAKTTPVVLGIFTNPMGFTKFNPKNDNFAAILVAYDDTPLARRIAG
;
A
#
# COMPACT_ATOMS: atom_id res chain seq x y z
N SER A 1 22.57 18.25 10.94
CA SER A 1 22.29 18.68 12.31
C SER A 1 22.07 20.19 12.49
N LYS A 2 22.50 21.07 11.54
CA LYS A 2 22.24 22.51 11.63
C LYS A 2 20.74 22.81 11.70
N LEU A 3 19.96 22.28 10.76
CA LEU A 3 18.52 22.49 10.75
C LEU A 3 17.85 21.83 11.97
N LEU A 4 17.98 20.51 12.12
CA LEU A 4 17.27 19.75 13.13
C LEU A 4 17.67 20.11 14.56
N LYS A 5 18.99 20.07 14.88
CA LYS A 5 19.48 20.26 16.26
C LYS A 5 19.65 21.73 16.66
N LYS A 6 20.16 22.60 15.74
CA LYS A 6 20.39 24.01 16.09
C LYS A 6 19.15 24.88 15.86
N ASN A 7 18.51 24.81 14.69
CA ASN A 7 17.42 25.73 14.37
C ASN A 7 16.10 25.28 15.01
N LEU A 8 15.82 23.96 14.99
CA LEU A 8 14.58 23.38 15.54
C LEU A 8 14.72 22.89 17.00
N GLY A 9 15.93 22.94 17.58
CA GLY A 9 16.16 22.58 18.98
C GLY A 9 15.94 21.11 19.34
N PHE A 10 15.94 20.19 18.36
CA PHE A 10 15.67 18.78 18.59
C PHE A 10 16.75 18.13 19.46
N GLN A 11 16.34 17.54 20.60
CA GLN A 11 17.21 16.91 21.59
C GLN A 11 17.16 15.37 21.57
N GLY A 12 16.18 14.77 20.90
CA GLY A 12 15.99 13.32 20.80
C GLY A 12 17.07 12.61 19.97
N LEU A 13 17.00 11.27 19.91
CA LEU A 13 17.87 10.46 19.08
C LEU A 13 17.56 10.67 17.60
N VAL A 14 18.62 10.77 16.80
CA VAL A 14 18.52 10.88 15.33
C VAL A 14 18.94 9.56 14.71
N PHE A 15 18.01 8.93 13.99
CA PHE A 15 18.24 7.73 13.24
C PHE A 15 18.39 8.06 11.75
N THR A 16 19.16 7.26 11.00
CA THR A 16 19.07 7.29 9.55
C THR A 16 17.84 6.50 9.09
N ASP A 17 17.41 6.67 7.86
CA ASP A 17 16.74 5.61 7.12
C ASP A 17 17.75 4.53 6.72
N ALA A 18 17.31 3.44 6.07
CA ALA A 18 18.18 2.34 5.69
C ALA A 18 19.33 2.80 4.78
N LEU A 19 20.58 2.72 5.27
CA LEU A 19 21.76 3.16 4.52
C LEU A 19 22.09 2.26 3.31
N ALA A 20 21.52 1.05 3.26
CA ALA A 20 21.60 0.17 2.10
C ALA A 20 20.78 0.65 0.89
N MET A 21 19.88 1.62 1.08
CA MET A 21 19.04 2.14 -0.02
C MET A 21 19.88 2.76 -1.14
N GLN A 22 19.54 2.41 -2.39
CA GLN A 22 20.32 2.79 -3.57
C GLN A 22 20.49 4.30 -3.77
N GLY A 23 19.54 5.12 -3.27
CA GLY A 23 19.63 6.59 -3.37
C GLY A 23 20.87 7.16 -2.67
N VAL A 24 21.41 6.49 -1.67
CA VAL A 24 22.60 6.90 -0.92
C VAL A 24 23.79 6.00 -1.19
N SER A 25 23.59 4.67 -1.13
CA SER A 25 24.64 3.66 -1.23
C SER A 25 25.34 3.59 -2.61
N ARG A 26 24.71 4.17 -3.65
CA ARG A 26 25.35 4.32 -4.97
C ARG A 26 26.45 5.37 -4.98
N ASN A 27 26.33 6.41 -4.14
CA ASN A 27 27.19 7.57 -4.15
C ASN A 27 28.34 7.47 -3.14
N TYR A 28 28.19 6.65 -2.11
CA TYR A 28 29.15 6.51 -1.04
C TYR A 28 29.31 5.04 -0.67
N PRO A 29 30.54 4.51 -0.62
CA PRO A 29 30.79 3.17 -0.12
C PRO A 29 30.53 3.08 1.38
N SER A 30 30.25 1.86 1.88
CA SER A 30 30.16 1.61 3.30
C SER A 30 31.47 1.97 4.02
N GLY A 31 31.35 2.48 5.24
CA GLY A 31 32.45 3.10 6.00
C GLY A 31 32.49 4.61 5.77
N GLU A 32 32.55 5.09 4.56
CA GLU A 32 32.50 6.53 4.25
C GLU A 32 31.11 7.12 4.50
N LEU A 33 30.06 6.41 4.07
CA LEU A 33 28.67 6.85 4.25
C LEU A 33 28.33 7.05 5.73
N GLU A 34 28.72 6.11 6.57
CA GLU A 34 28.46 6.16 8.02
C GLU A 34 29.27 7.26 8.71
N ILE A 35 30.52 7.49 8.30
CA ILE A 35 31.32 8.62 8.80
C ILE A 35 30.63 9.95 8.46
N ARG A 36 30.15 10.13 7.24
CA ARG A 36 29.40 11.34 6.82
C ARG A 36 28.11 11.51 7.61
N ALA A 37 27.34 10.44 7.80
CA ALA A 37 26.13 10.44 8.61
C ALA A 37 26.44 10.80 10.07
N PHE A 38 27.51 10.25 10.66
CA PHE A 38 27.98 10.59 11.99
C PHE A 38 28.29 12.09 12.09
N LYS A 39 29.08 12.63 11.20
CA LYS A 39 29.43 14.08 11.19
C LYS A 39 28.22 14.98 10.94
N ALA A 40 27.21 14.49 10.21
CA ALA A 40 25.93 15.17 10.07
C ALA A 40 25.09 15.18 11.37
N GLY A 41 25.47 14.39 12.39
CA GLY A 41 24.87 14.38 13.72
C GLY A 41 23.85 13.27 13.95
N VAL A 42 23.92 12.19 13.17
CA VAL A 42 23.15 10.96 13.38
C VAL A 42 23.68 10.25 14.63
N ASP A 43 22.78 9.71 15.42
CA ASP A 43 23.10 8.97 16.65
C ASP A 43 23.07 7.45 16.40
N VAL A 44 22.19 6.96 15.52
CA VAL A 44 22.00 5.52 15.22
C VAL A 44 21.89 5.31 13.70
N PHE A 45 22.64 4.35 13.17
CA PHE A 45 22.60 3.94 11.77
C PHE A 45 21.65 2.75 11.59
N LEU A 46 20.73 2.82 10.62
CA LEU A 46 19.88 1.71 10.24
C LEU A 46 20.44 1.03 9.00
N GLN A 47 20.50 -0.29 9.05
CA GLN A 47 20.82 -1.18 7.91
C GLN A 47 21.99 -0.67 7.05
N PRO A 48 23.22 -0.53 7.59
CA PRO A 48 24.37 -0.31 6.74
C PRO A 48 24.49 -1.47 5.74
N LYS A 49 24.88 -1.18 4.49
CA LYS A 49 25.02 -2.19 3.45
C LYS A 49 26.08 -3.26 3.78
N ASP A 50 27.15 -2.83 4.43
CA ASP A 50 28.21 -3.67 4.97
C ASP A 50 28.54 -3.19 6.40
N PHE A 51 28.12 -3.97 7.39
CA PHE A 51 28.32 -3.64 8.79
C PHE A 51 29.80 -3.61 9.19
N VAL A 52 30.61 -4.54 8.66
CA VAL A 52 32.03 -4.63 8.99
C VAL A 52 32.79 -3.42 8.46
N ALA A 53 32.54 -3.04 7.22
CA ALA A 53 33.10 -1.82 6.62
C ALA A 53 32.65 -0.56 7.36
N ALA A 54 31.37 -0.47 7.74
CA ALA A 54 30.83 0.65 8.51
C ALA A 54 31.52 0.79 9.88
N TYR A 55 31.65 -0.32 10.63
CA TYR A 55 32.33 -0.38 11.92
C TYR A 55 33.80 0.02 11.80
N ASN A 56 34.55 -0.61 10.89
CA ASN A 56 35.96 -0.32 10.68
C ASN A 56 36.19 1.12 10.21
N GLY A 57 35.28 1.67 9.39
CA GLY A 57 35.34 3.06 8.97
C GLY A 57 35.23 4.05 10.14
N ILE A 58 34.30 3.82 11.06
CA ILE A 58 34.17 4.66 12.29
C ILE A 58 35.41 4.53 13.19
N ILE A 59 35.96 3.30 13.36
CA ILE A 59 37.19 3.09 14.13
C ILE A 59 38.36 3.85 13.49
N ALA A 60 38.59 3.70 12.20
CA ALA A 60 39.65 4.43 11.49
C ALA A 60 39.48 5.95 11.57
N ALA A 61 38.26 6.44 11.48
CA ALA A 61 37.98 7.87 11.62
C ALA A 61 38.26 8.39 13.02
N ARG A 62 38.04 7.57 14.08
CA ARG A 62 38.42 7.87 15.44
C ARG A 62 39.96 7.89 15.60
N ASP A 63 40.63 6.87 15.12
CA ASP A 63 42.09 6.71 15.27
C ASP A 63 42.86 7.80 14.53
N SER A 64 42.35 8.28 13.42
CA SER A 64 42.89 9.45 12.69
C SER A 64 42.54 10.81 13.32
N GLY A 65 41.72 10.84 14.38
CA GLY A 65 41.22 12.06 14.99
C GLY A 65 40.13 12.81 14.20
N TYR A 66 39.65 12.26 13.07
CA TYR A 66 38.56 12.87 12.32
C TYR A 66 37.22 12.83 13.06
N ILE A 67 36.99 11.79 13.87
CA ILE A 67 35.94 11.70 14.88
C ILE A 67 36.62 11.62 16.24
N SER A 68 36.25 12.49 17.18
CA SER A 68 36.79 12.42 18.52
C SER A 68 36.10 11.33 19.35
N GLN A 69 36.86 10.71 20.28
CA GLN A 69 36.28 9.78 21.25
C GLN A 69 35.11 10.43 22.02
N LYS A 70 35.24 11.70 22.39
CA LYS A 70 34.17 12.45 23.07
C LYS A 70 32.88 12.52 22.27
N GLU A 71 32.94 12.65 20.93
CA GLU A 71 31.74 12.64 20.07
C GLU A 71 31.04 11.26 20.08
N ILE A 72 31.83 10.20 20.15
CA ILE A 72 31.31 8.81 20.26
C ILE A 72 30.66 8.61 21.63
N ASP A 73 31.34 8.99 22.70
CA ASP A 73 30.87 8.85 24.08
C ASP A 73 29.56 9.58 24.34
N ILE A 74 29.43 10.80 23.80
CA ILE A 74 28.18 11.58 23.90
C ILE A 74 27.01 10.83 23.25
N ARG A 75 27.22 10.24 22.09
CA ARG A 75 26.12 9.46 21.39
C ARG A 75 25.83 8.17 22.13
N CYS A 76 26.85 7.44 22.52
CA CYS A 76 26.70 6.23 23.32
C CYS A 76 25.91 6.50 24.60
N LYS A 77 26.31 7.53 25.38
CA LYS A 77 25.58 7.95 26.58
C LYS A 77 24.11 8.28 26.29
N LYS A 78 23.84 8.99 25.19
CA LYS A 78 22.50 9.39 24.80
C LYS A 78 21.61 8.15 24.48
N ILE A 79 22.17 7.15 23.79
CA ILE A 79 21.49 5.89 23.49
C ILE A 79 21.23 5.10 24.79
N LEU A 80 22.23 5.01 25.69
CA LEU A 80 22.09 4.33 26.96
C LEU A 80 21.03 4.97 27.86
N LEU A 81 20.98 6.31 27.89
CA LEU A 81 19.93 7.03 28.61
C LEU A 81 18.57 6.78 28.08
N ALA A 82 18.40 6.75 26.76
CA ALA A 82 17.11 6.40 26.13
C ALA A 82 16.69 4.97 26.48
N LYS A 83 17.61 4.01 26.41
CA LYS A 83 17.35 2.62 26.83
C LYS A 83 16.92 2.55 28.30
N LYS A 84 17.59 3.29 29.18
CA LYS A 84 17.23 3.35 30.61
C LYS A 84 15.85 3.97 30.82
N GLN A 85 15.50 5.05 30.12
CA GLN A 85 14.17 5.67 30.18
C GLN A 85 13.04 4.73 29.74
N LEU A 86 13.36 3.78 28.87
CA LEU A 86 12.43 2.71 28.42
C LEU A 86 12.42 1.48 29.36
N GLY A 87 13.15 1.53 30.49
CA GLY A 87 13.19 0.44 31.46
C GLY A 87 14.03 -0.77 31.04
N LEU A 88 14.90 -0.62 30.00
CA LEU A 88 15.70 -1.73 29.49
C LEU A 88 16.87 -2.13 30.41
N ASP A 89 17.15 -1.36 31.45
CA ASP A 89 18.10 -1.70 32.56
C ASP A 89 17.48 -2.74 33.52
N ASN A 90 16.15 -2.90 33.51
CA ASN A 90 15.42 -3.95 34.23
C ASN A 90 14.44 -4.62 33.26
N PHE A 91 14.94 -5.13 32.14
CA PHE A 91 14.12 -5.70 31.08
C PHE A 91 13.30 -6.90 31.59
N GLN A 92 11.98 -6.82 31.43
CA GLN A 92 11.06 -7.92 31.60
C GLN A 92 10.53 -8.36 30.23
N PRO A 93 10.60 -9.64 29.90
CA PRO A 93 10.00 -10.16 28.67
C PRO A 93 8.48 -9.86 28.63
N VAL A 94 7.99 -9.45 27.48
CA VAL A 94 6.54 -9.31 27.27
C VAL A 94 5.91 -10.69 27.31
N SER A 95 4.82 -10.84 28.08
CA SER A 95 4.03 -12.07 28.03
C SER A 95 3.43 -12.27 26.65
N THR A 96 3.51 -13.49 26.15
CA THR A 96 2.85 -13.88 24.89
C THR A 96 1.51 -14.57 25.14
N GLU A 97 1.10 -14.71 26.39
CA GLU A 97 -0.22 -15.22 26.75
C GLU A 97 -1.30 -14.27 26.22
N ASN A 98 -2.25 -14.81 25.50
CA ASN A 98 -3.34 -14.08 24.84
C ASN A 98 -2.90 -13.01 23.82
N LEU A 99 -1.62 -13.01 23.40
CA LEU A 99 -1.06 -11.95 22.54
C LEU A 99 -1.89 -11.71 21.27
N TYR A 100 -2.36 -12.79 20.62
CA TYR A 100 -3.19 -12.66 19.41
C TYR A 100 -4.52 -11.98 19.69
N GLN A 101 -5.20 -12.38 20.76
CA GLN A 101 -6.50 -11.85 21.17
C GLN A 101 -6.38 -10.38 21.61
N ASP A 102 -5.31 -10.04 22.33
CA ASP A 102 -5.07 -8.68 22.80
C ASP A 102 -4.80 -7.72 21.65
N LEU A 103 -4.04 -8.16 20.64
CA LEU A 103 -3.74 -7.36 19.45
C LEU A 103 -4.91 -7.30 18.46
N ASN A 104 -5.75 -8.35 18.38
CA ASN A 104 -6.85 -8.46 17.43
C ASN A 104 -8.22 -8.46 18.15
N ASN A 105 -8.36 -7.66 19.20
CA ASN A 105 -9.60 -7.51 19.92
C ASN A 105 -10.68 -6.79 19.08
N ASP A 106 -11.92 -6.83 19.52
CA ASP A 106 -13.07 -6.23 18.83
C ASP A 106 -12.87 -4.74 18.51
N TYR A 107 -12.22 -4.00 19.41
CA TYR A 107 -11.89 -2.59 19.18
C TYR A 107 -10.97 -2.41 17.98
N ALA A 108 -9.89 -3.20 17.90
CA ALA A 108 -8.93 -3.14 16.80
C ALA A 108 -9.60 -3.51 15.46
N GLN A 109 -10.43 -4.56 15.45
CA GLN A 109 -11.17 -4.99 14.26
C GLN A 109 -12.20 -3.95 13.80
N ASN A 110 -12.94 -3.37 14.73
CA ASN A 110 -13.90 -2.30 14.42
C ASN A 110 -13.20 -1.06 13.89
N LEU A 111 -12.09 -0.66 14.50
CA LEU A 111 -11.29 0.48 14.04
C LEU A 111 -10.76 0.24 12.62
N GLN A 112 -10.23 -0.94 12.34
CA GLN A 112 -9.76 -1.32 11.01
C GLN A 112 -10.90 -1.23 9.97
N SER A 113 -12.08 -1.74 10.31
CA SER A 113 -13.26 -1.66 9.44
C SER A 113 -13.67 -0.22 9.16
N GLN A 114 -13.71 0.64 10.17
CA GLN A 114 -14.00 2.07 10.00
C GLN A 114 -12.96 2.80 9.14
N ILE A 115 -11.67 2.48 9.31
CA ILE A 115 -10.61 3.05 8.48
C ILE A 115 -10.81 2.67 7.02
N VAL A 116 -11.07 1.40 6.74
CA VAL A 116 -11.30 0.92 5.36
C VAL A 116 -12.55 1.57 4.76
N GLU A 117 -13.66 1.56 5.48
CA GLU A 117 -14.92 2.17 5.04
C GLU A 117 -14.74 3.66 4.67
N ASN A 118 -14.11 4.43 5.56
CA ASN A 118 -13.87 5.86 5.33
C ASN A 118 -12.77 6.15 4.30
N SER A 119 -11.96 5.17 3.93
CA SER A 119 -10.92 5.34 2.90
C SER A 119 -11.46 5.18 1.48
N ILE A 120 -12.50 4.36 1.27
CA ILE A 120 -13.06 4.11 -0.06
C ILE A 120 -13.49 5.42 -0.70
N THR A 121 -12.96 5.69 -1.88
CA THR A 121 -13.12 6.99 -2.54
C THR A 121 -13.87 6.82 -3.85
N LEU A 122 -14.98 7.51 -3.98
CA LEU A 122 -15.75 7.62 -5.22
C LEU A 122 -15.14 8.72 -6.09
N ILE A 123 -14.37 8.32 -7.10
CA ILE A 123 -13.69 9.27 -8.01
C ILE A 123 -14.68 9.85 -9.02
N LYS A 124 -15.62 9.03 -9.47
CA LYS A 124 -16.60 9.40 -10.48
C LYS A 124 -17.95 8.79 -10.15
N ASN A 125 -19.01 9.56 -10.37
CA ASN A 125 -20.39 9.11 -10.22
C ASN A 125 -21.28 9.90 -11.20
N ARG A 126 -21.40 9.39 -12.43
CA ARG A 126 -22.20 10.03 -13.48
C ARG A 126 -23.68 9.91 -13.11
N ASP A 127 -24.40 10.98 -13.29
CA ASP A 127 -25.85 11.06 -13.08
C ASP A 127 -26.32 10.57 -11.71
N ASN A 128 -25.43 10.64 -10.70
CA ASN A 128 -25.66 10.11 -9.34
C ASN A 128 -26.12 8.65 -9.36
N LEU A 129 -25.47 7.81 -10.19
CA LEU A 129 -25.77 6.39 -10.32
C LEU A 129 -25.65 5.66 -8.97
N LEU A 130 -24.62 5.98 -8.19
CA LEU A 130 -24.43 5.45 -6.85
C LEU A 130 -25.00 6.41 -5.79
N PRO A 131 -25.72 5.92 -4.76
CA PRO A 131 -26.05 4.50 -4.52
C PRO A 131 -27.05 3.98 -5.56
N LEU A 132 -26.90 2.70 -5.93
CA LEU A 132 -27.78 2.05 -6.89
C LEU A 132 -29.21 2.00 -6.36
N LYS A 133 -30.18 2.29 -7.25
CA LYS A 133 -31.62 2.26 -6.98
C LYS A 133 -32.31 1.26 -7.90
N ASP A 134 -33.50 0.81 -7.50
CA ASP A 134 -34.36 -0.05 -8.30
C ASP A 134 -33.66 -1.37 -8.73
N LEU A 135 -32.91 -1.96 -7.79
CA LEU A 135 -32.07 -3.14 -8.04
C LEU A 135 -32.87 -4.33 -8.58
N SER A 136 -34.11 -4.50 -8.15
CA SER A 136 -34.97 -5.60 -8.56
C SER A 136 -35.44 -5.53 -10.03
N SER A 137 -35.39 -4.36 -10.64
CA SER A 137 -35.80 -4.13 -12.03
C SER A 137 -34.66 -4.19 -13.04
N LYS A 138 -33.42 -4.29 -12.55
CA LYS A 138 -32.20 -4.25 -13.39
C LYS A 138 -31.55 -5.62 -13.47
N ARG A 139 -31.09 -5.98 -14.66
CA ARG A 139 -30.22 -7.12 -14.86
C ARG A 139 -28.77 -6.66 -14.64
N ILE A 140 -28.18 -7.08 -13.53
CA ILE A 140 -26.86 -6.67 -13.11
C ILE A 140 -25.88 -7.83 -13.21
N ALA A 141 -24.69 -7.57 -13.74
CA ALA A 141 -23.55 -8.49 -13.68
C ALA A 141 -22.42 -7.93 -12.84
N ALA A 142 -21.71 -8.80 -12.15
CA ALA A 142 -20.40 -8.50 -11.57
C ALA A 142 -19.31 -9.28 -12.29
N VAL A 143 -18.15 -8.67 -12.47
CA VAL A 143 -16.98 -9.31 -13.11
C VAL A 143 -15.79 -9.19 -12.19
N SER A 144 -15.29 -10.33 -11.71
CA SER A 144 -14.00 -10.42 -11.01
C SER A 144 -12.87 -10.60 -12.01
N ILE A 145 -12.00 -9.62 -12.13
CA ILE A 145 -10.75 -9.72 -12.90
C ILE A 145 -9.62 -9.90 -11.92
N SER A 146 -9.09 -11.12 -11.81
CA SER A 146 -8.12 -11.50 -10.79
C SER A 146 -7.01 -12.39 -11.38
N LYS A 147 -6.10 -12.85 -10.53
CA LYS A 147 -5.02 -13.76 -10.94
C LYS A 147 -5.52 -15.18 -11.20
N THR A 148 -6.56 -15.63 -10.52
CA THR A 148 -7.01 -17.04 -10.47
C THR A 148 -8.41 -17.25 -11.03
N ALA A 149 -9.05 -16.23 -11.61
CA ALA A 149 -10.44 -16.25 -12.08
C ALA A 149 -11.41 -16.78 -11.02
N GLU A 150 -11.27 -16.30 -9.80
CA GLU A 150 -12.13 -16.68 -8.67
C GLU A 150 -13.00 -15.50 -8.24
N GLU A 151 -14.14 -15.82 -7.68
CA GLU A 151 -15.01 -14.88 -6.99
C GLU A 151 -14.34 -14.41 -5.69
N THR A 152 -14.44 -13.13 -5.40
CA THR A 152 -13.85 -12.52 -4.21
C THR A 152 -14.92 -12.04 -3.24
N GLU A 153 -14.48 -11.56 -2.07
CA GLU A 153 -15.40 -10.98 -1.06
C GLU A 153 -16.18 -9.78 -1.60
N PHE A 154 -15.71 -9.16 -2.68
CA PHE A 154 -16.40 -8.05 -3.32
C PHE A 154 -17.70 -8.52 -3.99
N GLU A 155 -17.62 -9.49 -4.90
CA GLU A 155 -18.77 -10.04 -5.60
C GLU A 155 -19.72 -10.76 -4.62
N ILE A 156 -19.17 -11.47 -3.64
CA ILE A 156 -19.96 -12.11 -2.57
C ILE A 156 -20.75 -11.06 -1.76
N SER A 157 -20.17 -9.91 -1.47
CA SER A 157 -20.86 -8.82 -0.77
C SER A 157 -21.99 -8.22 -1.62
N LEU A 158 -21.74 -7.95 -2.88
CA LEU A 158 -22.77 -7.41 -3.80
C LEU A 158 -24.02 -8.29 -3.85
N ARG A 159 -23.87 -9.61 -3.80
CA ARG A 159 -25.03 -10.57 -3.78
C ARG A 159 -25.91 -10.45 -2.55
N ARG A 160 -25.47 -9.80 -1.48
CA ARG A 160 -26.32 -9.57 -0.29
C ARG A 160 -27.41 -8.54 -0.55
N PHE A 161 -27.21 -7.69 -1.52
CA PHE A 161 -28.08 -6.55 -1.81
C PHE A 161 -28.97 -6.77 -3.04
N THR A 162 -28.54 -7.62 -3.97
CA THR A 162 -29.27 -7.87 -5.20
C THR A 162 -28.93 -9.23 -5.80
N ASN A 163 -29.87 -9.78 -6.59
CA ASN A 163 -29.57 -10.93 -7.42
C ASN A 163 -28.77 -10.45 -8.64
N LEU A 164 -27.55 -10.95 -8.79
CA LEU A 164 -26.66 -10.63 -9.92
C LEU A 164 -25.91 -11.86 -10.42
N ASP A 165 -25.59 -11.85 -11.71
CA ASP A 165 -24.75 -12.87 -12.30
C ASP A 165 -23.28 -12.52 -12.10
N VAL A 166 -22.47 -13.48 -11.65
CA VAL A 166 -21.03 -13.27 -11.44
C VAL A 166 -20.24 -14.00 -12.51
N PHE A 167 -19.34 -13.26 -13.14
CA PHE A 167 -18.36 -13.77 -14.09
C PHE A 167 -16.95 -13.57 -13.52
N THR A 168 -16.08 -14.53 -13.78
CA THR A 168 -14.69 -14.49 -13.35
C THR A 168 -13.79 -14.67 -14.55
N ILE A 169 -12.70 -13.90 -14.61
CA ILE A 169 -11.72 -13.99 -15.69
C ILE A 169 -10.32 -13.71 -15.17
N GLU A 170 -9.36 -14.48 -15.65
CA GLU A 170 -7.95 -14.20 -15.35
C GLU A 170 -7.51 -12.91 -16.05
N LYS A 171 -6.78 -12.06 -15.31
CA LYS A 171 -6.27 -10.81 -15.90
C LYS A 171 -5.27 -11.02 -17.05
N GLU A 172 -4.63 -12.20 -17.08
CA GLU A 172 -3.70 -12.61 -18.14
C GLU A 172 -4.40 -13.45 -19.24
N ALA A 173 -5.73 -13.56 -19.22
CA ALA A 173 -6.48 -14.32 -20.21
C ALA A 173 -6.25 -13.78 -21.64
N GLU A 174 -6.41 -14.65 -22.60
CA GLU A 174 -6.28 -14.32 -24.02
C GLU A 174 -7.35 -13.30 -24.46
N PRO A 175 -7.06 -12.44 -25.42
CA PRO A 175 -7.98 -11.41 -25.90
C PRO A 175 -9.35 -11.95 -26.31
N VAL A 176 -9.42 -13.16 -26.87
CA VAL A 176 -10.68 -13.80 -27.28
C VAL A 176 -11.63 -14.05 -26.11
N SER A 177 -11.08 -14.43 -24.95
CA SER A 177 -11.88 -14.64 -23.73
C SER A 177 -12.54 -13.34 -23.26
N PHE A 178 -11.82 -12.23 -23.29
CA PHE A 178 -12.36 -10.91 -22.99
C PHE A 178 -13.44 -10.47 -23.99
N THR A 179 -13.24 -10.77 -25.28
CA THR A 179 -14.22 -10.45 -26.32
C THR A 179 -15.52 -11.23 -26.11
N THR A 180 -15.44 -12.53 -25.87
CA THR A 180 -16.60 -13.39 -25.62
C THR A 180 -17.36 -12.93 -24.36
N LEU A 181 -16.65 -12.62 -23.29
CA LEU A 181 -17.25 -12.09 -22.08
C LEU A 181 -17.93 -10.74 -22.34
N SER A 182 -17.29 -9.84 -23.07
CA SER A 182 -17.84 -8.53 -23.43
C SER A 182 -19.17 -8.66 -24.19
N ASP A 183 -19.25 -9.58 -25.12
CA ASP A 183 -20.49 -9.81 -25.92
C ASP A 183 -21.64 -10.30 -25.03
N THR A 184 -21.36 -11.15 -24.06
CA THR A 184 -22.34 -11.59 -23.05
C THR A 184 -22.80 -10.40 -22.18
N LEU A 185 -21.89 -9.58 -21.73
CA LEU A 185 -22.16 -8.49 -20.80
C LEU A 185 -22.93 -7.31 -21.41
N LYS A 186 -22.94 -7.15 -22.73
CA LYS A 186 -23.74 -6.12 -23.43
C LYS A 186 -25.25 -6.28 -23.21
N THR A 187 -25.69 -7.44 -22.74
CA THR A 187 -27.11 -7.72 -22.48
C THR A 187 -27.55 -7.30 -21.07
N TYR A 188 -26.68 -6.78 -20.27
CA TYR A 188 -26.97 -6.30 -18.91
C TYR A 188 -27.19 -4.80 -18.85
N ASP A 189 -28.06 -4.37 -17.92
CA ASP A 189 -28.34 -2.95 -17.70
C ASP A 189 -27.19 -2.25 -16.96
N LEU A 190 -26.40 -3.01 -16.18
CA LEU A 190 -25.26 -2.53 -15.41
C LEU A 190 -24.25 -3.65 -15.24
N VAL A 191 -22.98 -3.32 -15.38
CA VAL A 191 -21.85 -4.21 -15.05
C VAL A 191 -20.98 -3.58 -13.98
N ILE A 192 -20.67 -4.33 -12.93
CA ILE A 192 -19.76 -3.94 -11.86
C ILE A 192 -18.47 -4.74 -12.05
N ILE A 193 -17.35 -4.07 -12.29
CA ILE A 193 -16.04 -4.72 -12.52
C ILE A 193 -15.14 -4.48 -11.30
N GLY A 194 -14.69 -5.56 -10.65
CA GLY A 194 -13.65 -5.54 -9.63
C GLY A 194 -12.29 -5.97 -10.20
N PHE A 195 -11.28 -5.12 -10.08
CA PHE A 195 -9.89 -5.48 -10.38
C PHE A 195 -9.17 -5.90 -9.11
N HIS A 196 -8.88 -7.20 -9.00
CA HIS A 196 -8.30 -7.85 -7.83
C HIS A 196 -6.89 -8.38 -8.08
N ASN A 197 -6.18 -8.75 -7.00
CA ASN A 197 -4.78 -9.18 -7.03
C ASN A 197 -3.89 -8.18 -7.77
N CYS A 198 -4.19 -6.91 -7.59
CA CYS A 198 -3.42 -5.81 -8.14
C CYS A 198 -2.17 -5.55 -7.30
N ASN A 199 -1.12 -5.14 -7.99
CA ASN A 199 0.13 -4.76 -7.37
C ASN A 199 0.08 -3.28 -6.97
N ALA A 200 0.49 -2.93 -5.74
CA ALA A 200 0.55 -1.54 -5.29
C ALA A 200 1.64 -0.70 -5.97
N TYR A 201 2.52 -1.32 -6.78
CA TYR A 201 3.72 -0.68 -7.34
C TYR A 201 3.66 -0.47 -8.85
N PRO A 202 4.28 0.64 -9.36
CA PRO A 202 4.45 0.85 -10.78
C PRO A 202 5.37 -0.25 -11.39
N PRO A 203 5.38 -0.40 -12.73
CA PRO A 203 4.75 0.51 -13.68
C PRO A 203 3.28 0.21 -14.01
N ARG A 204 2.80 -1.01 -13.76
CA ARG A 204 1.47 -1.46 -14.23
C ARG A 204 0.42 -1.58 -13.14
N PHE A 205 0.77 -1.54 -11.86
CA PHE A 205 -0.14 -1.72 -10.72
C PHE A 205 -0.95 -3.03 -10.77
N GLY A 206 -0.42 -4.06 -11.44
CA GLY A 206 -1.08 -5.35 -11.61
C GLY A 206 -2.11 -5.44 -12.73
N PHE A 207 -2.37 -4.37 -13.46
CA PHE A 207 -3.25 -4.39 -14.63
C PHE A 207 -2.54 -4.91 -15.88
N THR A 208 -3.29 -5.58 -16.77
CA THR A 208 -2.84 -5.95 -18.10
C THR A 208 -3.46 -5.04 -19.15
N ALA A 209 -2.83 -4.93 -20.33
CA ALA A 209 -3.40 -4.16 -21.43
C ALA A 209 -4.77 -4.71 -21.88
N ASN A 210 -4.91 -6.04 -21.91
CA ASN A 210 -6.15 -6.70 -22.30
C ASN A 210 -7.28 -6.42 -21.31
N SER A 211 -7.01 -6.51 -19.99
CA SER A 211 -8.02 -6.26 -18.97
C SER A 211 -8.48 -4.79 -18.92
N ILE A 212 -7.56 -3.84 -19.12
CA ILE A 212 -7.90 -2.42 -19.24
C ILE A 212 -8.76 -2.18 -20.48
N ASN A 213 -8.30 -2.67 -21.66
CA ASN A 213 -9.02 -2.49 -22.92
C ASN A 213 -10.43 -3.11 -22.90
N PHE A 214 -10.59 -4.26 -22.24
CA PHE A 214 -11.88 -4.88 -22.02
C PHE A 214 -12.82 -3.93 -21.25
N ALA A 215 -12.42 -3.46 -20.08
CA ALA A 215 -13.25 -2.58 -19.26
C ALA A 215 -13.61 -1.28 -19.99
N GLU A 216 -12.64 -0.64 -20.66
CA GLU A 216 -12.85 0.59 -21.43
C GLU A 216 -13.76 0.37 -22.65
N THR A 217 -13.65 -0.76 -23.31
CA THR A 217 -14.48 -1.07 -24.49
C THR A 217 -15.91 -1.39 -24.08
N LEU A 218 -16.10 -2.17 -23.02
CA LEU A 218 -17.43 -2.47 -22.49
C LEU A 218 -18.14 -1.19 -22.02
N ALA A 219 -17.43 -0.28 -21.37
CA ALA A 219 -18.00 0.97 -20.89
C ALA A 219 -18.52 1.92 -21.99
N LYS A 220 -18.19 1.68 -23.26
CA LYS A 220 -18.75 2.44 -24.40
C LYS A 220 -20.19 2.04 -24.73
N THR A 221 -20.59 0.83 -24.40
CA THR A 221 -21.88 0.26 -24.80
C THR A 221 -22.78 -0.11 -23.63
N THR A 222 -22.21 -0.31 -22.46
CA THR A 222 -22.90 -0.74 -21.25
C THR A 222 -22.48 0.14 -20.08
N PRO A 223 -23.37 0.57 -19.19
CA PRO A 223 -23.00 1.26 -17.96
C PRO A 223 -22.07 0.38 -17.11
N VAL A 224 -20.89 0.89 -16.77
CA VAL A 224 -19.89 0.17 -15.98
C VAL A 224 -19.54 0.95 -14.71
N VAL A 225 -19.65 0.28 -13.57
CA VAL A 225 -19.04 0.69 -12.29
C VAL A 225 -17.71 -0.02 -12.15
N LEU A 226 -16.64 0.73 -11.98
CA LEU A 226 -15.28 0.21 -11.88
C LEU A 226 -14.80 0.28 -10.43
N GLY A 227 -14.48 -0.87 -9.83
CA GLY A 227 -13.81 -1.01 -8.53
C GLY A 227 -12.32 -1.29 -8.70
N ILE A 228 -11.48 -0.43 -8.11
CA ILE A 228 -10.02 -0.53 -8.18
C ILE A 228 -9.46 -0.81 -6.79
N PHE A 229 -8.90 -2.01 -6.61
CA PHE A 229 -8.33 -2.49 -5.35
C PHE A 229 -6.79 -2.38 -5.38
N THR A 230 -6.27 -1.18 -5.49
CA THR A 230 -4.82 -0.91 -5.47
C THR A 230 -4.54 0.57 -5.20
N ASN A 231 -3.25 0.94 -5.24
CA ASN A 231 -2.80 2.32 -5.17
C ASN A 231 -3.58 3.22 -6.15
N PRO A 232 -4.05 4.40 -5.73
CA PRO A 232 -4.84 5.31 -6.58
C PRO A 232 -4.14 5.72 -7.87
N MET A 233 -2.80 5.71 -7.90
CA MET A 233 -2.03 5.94 -9.13
C MET A 233 -2.29 4.85 -10.20
N GLY A 234 -2.81 3.69 -9.81
CA GLY A 234 -3.24 2.65 -10.75
C GLY A 234 -4.31 3.15 -11.73
N PHE A 235 -5.17 4.06 -11.29
CA PHE A 235 -6.17 4.67 -12.16
C PHE A 235 -5.56 5.40 -13.37
N THR A 236 -4.34 5.91 -13.27
CA THR A 236 -3.63 6.55 -14.39
C THR A 236 -3.34 5.61 -15.56
N LYS A 237 -3.54 4.30 -15.40
CA LYS A 237 -3.40 3.32 -16.49
C LYS A 237 -4.61 3.27 -17.40
N PHE A 238 -5.75 3.70 -16.92
CA PHE A 238 -6.93 3.89 -17.76
C PHE A 238 -6.79 5.21 -18.53
N ASN A 239 -7.34 5.24 -19.74
CA ASN A 239 -7.26 6.44 -20.57
C ASN A 239 -8.06 7.59 -19.92
N PRO A 240 -7.43 8.70 -19.52
CA PRO A 240 -8.12 9.79 -18.85
C PRO A 240 -9.15 10.51 -19.75
N LYS A 241 -9.04 10.34 -21.08
CA LYS A 241 -10.02 10.84 -22.05
C LYS A 241 -11.19 9.90 -22.23
N ASN A 242 -11.11 8.69 -21.67
CA ASN A 242 -12.16 7.68 -21.79
C ASN A 242 -13.18 7.87 -20.65
N ASP A 243 -14.02 8.88 -20.82
CA ASP A 243 -15.05 9.25 -19.84
C ASP A 243 -16.30 8.37 -19.89
N ASN A 244 -16.15 7.07 -20.24
CA ASN A 244 -17.30 6.19 -20.45
C ASN A 244 -17.77 5.46 -19.18
N PHE A 245 -16.92 5.29 -18.17
CA PHE A 245 -17.34 4.66 -16.93
C PHE A 245 -18.47 5.44 -16.25
N ALA A 246 -19.52 4.74 -15.84
CA ALA A 246 -20.65 5.35 -15.14
C ALA A 246 -20.28 5.74 -13.71
N ALA A 247 -19.50 4.90 -13.02
CA ALA A 247 -18.90 5.26 -11.73
C ALA A 247 -17.53 4.60 -11.56
N ILE A 248 -16.68 5.18 -10.73
CA ILE A 248 -15.34 4.65 -10.41
C ILE A 248 -15.11 4.83 -8.92
N LEU A 249 -14.79 3.74 -8.24
CA LEU A 249 -14.37 3.73 -6.85
C LEU A 249 -12.97 3.14 -6.69
N VAL A 250 -12.22 3.65 -5.70
CA VAL A 250 -10.89 3.15 -5.32
C VAL A 250 -10.91 2.73 -3.88
N ALA A 251 -10.51 1.50 -3.61
CA ALA A 251 -10.47 0.92 -2.27
C ALA A 251 -9.06 0.93 -1.64
N TYR A 252 -8.03 1.42 -2.36
CA TYR A 252 -6.62 1.56 -1.93
C TYR A 252 -5.89 0.26 -1.58
N ASP A 253 -6.61 -0.78 -1.17
CA ASP A 253 -6.08 -2.05 -0.74
C ASP A 253 -6.91 -3.21 -1.31
N ASP A 254 -6.29 -4.37 -1.45
CA ASP A 254 -6.90 -5.59 -1.99
C ASP A 254 -7.00 -6.70 -0.91
N THR A 255 -7.28 -6.29 0.31
CA THR A 255 -7.54 -7.23 1.41
C THR A 255 -8.98 -7.75 1.38
N PRO A 256 -9.25 -8.94 1.95
CA PRO A 256 -10.61 -9.46 2.08
C PRO A 256 -11.56 -8.46 2.75
N LEU A 257 -11.07 -7.70 3.72
CA LEU A 257 -11.86 -6.66 4.39
C LEU A 257 -12.23 -5.51 3.44
N ALA A 258 -11.26 -5.00 2.67
CA ALA A 258 -11.49 -3.92 1.71
C ALA A 258 -12.47 -4.34 0.62
N ARG A 259 -12.33 -5.55 0.09
CA ARG A 259 -13.26 -6.14 -0.90
C ARG A 259 -14.67 -6.24 -0.35
N ARG A 260 -14.83 -6.77 0.89
CA ARG A 260 -16.13 -6.93 1.54
C ARG A 260 -16.82 -5.60 1.81
N ILE A 261 -16.09 -4.56 2.18
CA ILE A 261 -16.66 -3.25 2.51
C ILE A 261 -17.00 -2.46 1.24
N ALA A 262 -16.21 -2.62 0.18
CA ALA A 262 -16.45 -1.94 -1.09
C ALA A 262 -17.64 -2.53 -1.88
N GLY A 263 -17.97 -3.82 -1.67
CA GLY A 263 -19.14 -4.50 -2.24
C GLY A 263 -20.37 -4.35 -1.36
#